data_327b84b6a736cd308536934c138bb7dd
#
_entry.id   327b84b6a736cd308536934c138bb7dd
#
_cell.length_a   1.000
_cell.length_b   1.000
_cell.length_c   1.000
_cell.angle_alpha   90.00
_cell.angle_beta   90.00
_cell.angle_gamma   90.00
#
_symmetry.space_group_name_H-M   'P 1'
#
loop_
_entity.id
_entity.type
_entity.pdbx_description
1 polymer ?
#
loop_
_entity_poly.entity_id
_entity_poly.type
_entity_poly.pdbx_seq_one_letter_code
_entity_poly.pdbx_strand_id
1 'polypeptide(L)'
;TFAEPDDASASGAENRWLTAFVTKVHNEIDHLTALDRQAGDGDFGTNMAAALDHYELPLRGDDRTVLTALSTSFLVRAGGTSGAVFGTFFRALAQEWPDELSVADVARAVRAGLDQVQALGGAQVGDKTVVDALSPAAAALDAADDDVDAAFATAARAAAEGVAATESSIAHRGRASYVGEAARGVPDPGALVTSWLFEAWAGVTRQLCTQSDHCN
;
A
#
# COMPACT_ATOMS: atom_id res chain seq x y z
N THR A 1 3.69 -27.62 -10.14
CA THR A 1 3.99 -26.58 -11.15
C THR A 1 3.09 -25.42 -10.79
N PHE A 2 3.62 -24.42 -10.12
CA PHE A 2 2.89 -23.14 -9.93
C PHE A 2 2.86 -22.49 -11.33
N ALA A 3 1.66 -22.19 -11.83
CA ALA A 3 1.51 -21.38 -13.02
C ALA A 3 2.21 -20.03 -12.76
N GLU A 4 3.04 -19.60 -13.69
CA GLU A 4 3.52 -18.21 -13.72
C GLU A 4 2.29 -17.32 -13.67
N PRO A 5 2.27 -16.25 -12.85
CA PRO A 5 1.15 -15.34 -12.86
C PRO A 5 1.00 -14.78 -14.27
N ASP A 6 -0.14 -15.05 -14.90
CA ASP A 6 -0.51 -14.49 -16.18
C ASP A 6 -0.28 -12.98 -16.12
N ASP A 7 0.35 -12.47 -17.16
CA ASP A 7 0.75 -11.10 -17.37
C ASP A 7 -0.52 -10.20 -17.40
N ALA A 8 -1.04 -9.86 -16.21
CA ALA A 8 -2.20 -8.97 -16.06
C ALA A 8 -1.93 -7.56 -16.63
N SER A 9 -0.68 -7.31 -17.06
CA SER A 9 -0.26 -6.06 -17.70
C SER A 9 -0.61 -5.96 -19.19
N ALA A 10 -1.07 -7.05 -19.83
CA ALA A 10 -1.11 -7.12 -21.31
C ALA A 10 -2.45 -6.75 -21.95
N SER A 11 -3.59 -6.76 -21.24
CA SER A 11 -4.90 -6.50 -21.85
C SER A 11 -5.85 -5.73 -20.93
N GLY A 12 -6.68 -4.85 -21.53
CA GLY A 12 -7.68 -4.06 -20.81
C GLY A 12 -7.36 -2.56 -20.75
N ALA A 13 -8.22 -1.80 -20.08
CA ALA A 13 -8.02 -0.38 -19.82
C ALA A 13 -6.88 -0.18 -18.82
N GLU A 14 -6.22 0.98 -18.88
CA GLU A 14 -5.22 1.38 -17.91
C GLU A 14 -5.84 1.47 -16.51
N ASN A 15 -5.21 0.81 -15.55
CA ASN A 15 -5.49 0.99 -14.13
C ASN A 15 -4.65 2.16 -13.59
N ARG A 16 -5.21 3.35 -13.60
CA ARG A 16 -4.48 4.58 -13.23
C ARG A 16 -4.04 4.60 -11.78
N TRP A 17 -4.90 4.12 -10.87
CA TRP A 17 -4.61 4.10 -9.44
C TRP A 17 -3.37 3.27 -9.13
N LEU A 18 -3.42 1.98 -9.50
CA LEU A 18 -2.34 1.05 -9.17
C LEU A 18 -1.09 1.30 -10.01
N THR A 19 -1.23 1.84 -11.24
CA THR A 19 -0.10 2.35 -12.02
C THR A 19 0.61 3.49 -11.28
N ALA A 20 -0.13 4.46 -10.74
CA ALA A 20 0.45 5.57 -9.98
C ALA A 20 1.15 5.07 -8.71
N PHE A 21 0.54 4.12 -7.99
CA PHE A 21 1.14 3.48 -6.82
C PHE A 21 2.46 2.79 -7.15
N VAL A 22 2.47 1.90 -8.16
CA VAL A 22 3.68 1.16 -8.55
C VAL A 22 4.77 2.11 -9.04
N THR A 23 4.40 3.11 -9.85
CA THR A 23 5.33 4.16 -10.31
C THR A 23 5.98 4.90 -9.13
N LYS A 24 5.17 5.26 -8.12
CA LYS A 24 5.69 5.91 -6.91
C LYS A 24 6.69 5.03 -6.19
N VAL A 25 6.37 3.76 -5.97
CA VAL A 25 7.29 2.83 -5.31
C VAL A 25 8.59 2.67 -6.10
N HIS A 26 8.53 2.48 -7.43
CA HIS A 26 9.71 2.38 -8.28
C HIS A 26 10.65 3.59 -8.15
N ASN A 27 10.08 4.79 -8.16
CA ASN A 27 10.86 6.04 -8.07
C ASN A 27 11.51 6.23 -6.69
N GLU A 28 11.05 5.52 -5.68
CA GLU A 28 11.49 5.70 -4.28
C GLU A 28 12.25 4.49 -3.72
N ILE A 29 12.63 3.52 -4.54
CA ILE A 29 13.34 2.30 -4.09
C ILE A 29 14.62 2.65 -3.30
N ASP A 30 15.42 3.57 -3.79
CA ASP A 30 16.65 4.01 -3.12
C ASP A 30 16.36 4.68 -1.77
N HIS A 31 15.31 5.50 -1.71
CA HIS A 31 14.85 6.13 -0.48
C HIS A 31 14.37 5.10 0.53
N LEU A 32 13.53 4.14 0.12
CA LEU A 32 13.06 3.04 0.98
C LEU A 32 14.22 2.20 1.52
N THR A 33 15.22 1.91 0.67
CA THR A 33 16.44 1.21 1.07
C THR A 33 17.24 2.01 2.11
N ALA A 34 17.34 3.34 1.92
CA ALA A 34 18.06 4.21 2.84
C ALA A 34 17.35 4.30 4.21
N LEU A 35 16.00 4.39 4.23
CA LEU A 35 15.21 4.36 5.46
C LEU A 35 15.42 3.05 6.22
N ASP A 36 15.31 1.92 5.51
CA ASP A 36 15.43 0.61 6.14
C ASP A 36 16.84 0.32 6.65
N ARG A 37 17.90 0.83 6.01
CA ARG A 37 19.26 0.76 6.53
C ARG A 37 19.46 1.49 7.84
N GLN A 38 18.66 2.52 8.11
CA GLN A 38 18.71 3.27 9.36
C GLN A 38 17.91 2.58 10.48
N ALA A 39 16.84 1.87 10.10
CA ALA A 39 15.86 1.32 11.04
C ALA A 39 15.79 -0.22 11.03
N GLY A 40 16.49 -0.90 10.11
CA GLY A 40 16.40 -2.35 9.91
C GLY A 40 17.65 -2.93 9.30
N ASP A 41 17.51 -3.86 8.37
CA ASP A 41 18.61 -4.56 7.69
C ASP A 41 18.87 -4.10 6.25
N GLY A 42 18.07 -3.16 5.75
CA GLY A 42 18.26 -2.53 4.44
C GLY A 42 17.76 -3.35 3.25
N ASP A 43 16.95 -4.38 3.46
CA ASP A 43 16.45 -5.24 2.38
C ASP A 43 15.06 -4.81 1.85
N PHE A 44 14.38 -3.87 2.51
CA PHE A 44 13.01 -3.48 2.17
C PHE A 44 12.87 -2.98 0.73
N GLY A 45 13.75 -2.08 0.29
CA GLY A 45 13.72 -1.58 -1.10
C GLY A 45 13.96 -2.69 -2.12
N THR A 46 14.89 -3.61 -1.85
CA THR A 46 15.14 -4.79 -2.70
C THR A 46 13.91 -5.70 -2.78
N ASN A 47 13.18 -5.88 -1.69
CA ASN A 47 11.96 -6.69 -1.66
C ASN A 47 10.83 -6.00 -2.45
N MET A 48 10.70 -4.66 -2.39
CA MET A 48 9.77 -3.91 -3.23
C MET A 48 10.11 -4.04 -4.71
N ALA A 49 11.38 -3.86 -5.08
CA ALA A 49 11.86 -4.03 -6.44
C ALA A 49 11.58 -5.46 -6.95
N ALA A 50 11.90 -6.49 -6.19
CA ALA A 50 11.65 -7.87 -6.58
C ALA A 50 10.15 -8.15 -6.87
N ALA A 51 9.25 -7.52 -6.12
CA ALA A 51 7.82 -7.66 -6.34
C ALA A 51 7.31 -6.89 -7.55
N LEU A 52 7.91 -5.75 -7.90
CA LEU A 52 7.28 -4.77 -8.80
C LEU A 52 8.01 -4.53 -10.11
N ASP A 53 9.35 -4.74 -10.20
CA ASP A 53 10.16 -4.35 -11.35
C ASP A 53 9.87 -5.16 -12.63
N HIS A 54 9.19 -6.29 -12.52
CA HIS A 54 8.82 -7.09 -13.70
C HIS A 54 7.56 -6.58 -14.40
N TYR A 55 6.81 -5.65 -13.79
CA TYR A 55 5.62 -5.09 -14.42
C TYR A 55 5.99 -4.05 -15.47
N GLU A 56 5.41 -4.19 -16.66
CA GLU A 56 5.39 -3.14 -17.67
C GLU A 56 4.30 -2.11 -17.33
N LEU A 57 4.67 -0.84 -17.27
CA LEU A 57 3.73 0.25 -17.01
C LEU A 57 3.23 0.87 -18.30
N PRO A 58 1.95 1.29 -18.38
CA PRO A 58 0.96 1.28 -17.31
C PRO A 58 0.33 -0.10 -17.07
N LEU A 59 -0.02 -0.39 -15.82
CA LEU A 59 -0.79 -1.58 -15.46
C LEU A 59 -2.18 -1.54 -16.12
N ARG A 60 -2.66 -2.71 -16.56
CA ARG A 60 -3.94 -2.82 -17.28
C ARG A 60 -4.84 -3.85 -16.59
N GLY A 61 -6.16 -3.60 -16.64
CA GLY A 61 -7.18 -4.43 -16.02
C GLY A 61 -7.98 -3.66 -14.96
N ASP A 62 -9.06 -4.28 -14.48
CA ASP A 62 -9.82 -3.75 -13.36
C ASP A 62 -9.02 -3.84 -12.04
N ASP A 63 -9.48 -3.13 -11.02
CA ASP A 63 -8.78 -3.05 -9.74
C ASP A 63 -8.58 -4.43 -9.11
N ARG A 64 -9.59 -5.30 -9.13
CA ARG A 64 -9.51 -6.65 -8.56
C ARG A 64 -8.45 -7.50 -9.25
N THR A 65 -8.40 -7.44 -10.57
CA THR A 65 -7.40 -8.16 -11.38
C THR A 65 -5.99 -7.71 -11.03
N VAL A 66 -5.75 -6.39 -11.01
CA VAL A 66 -4.43 -5.84 -10.71
C VAL A 66 -4.04 -6.08 -9.24
N LEU A 67 -4.96 -5.90 -8.28
CA LEU A 67 -4.71 -6.22 -6.87
C LEU A 67 -4.34 -7.70 -6.66
N THR A 68 -4.99 -8.61 -7.40
CA THR A 68 -4.67 -10.05 -7.37
C THR A 68 -3.27 -10.32 -7.91
N ALA A 69 -2.89 -9.67 -9.01
CA ALA A 69 -1.55 -9.78 -9.59
C ALA A 69 -0.48 -9.27 -8.62
N LEU A 70 -0.69 -8.08 -8.03
CA LEU A 70 0.21 -7.52 -7.00
C LEU A 70 0.36 -8.47 -5.81
N SER A 71 -0.76 -9.00 -5.29
CA SER A 71 -0.72 -10.00 -4.20
C SER A 71 0.17 -11.18 -4.54
N THR A 72 -0.06 -11.80 -5.70
CA THR A 72 0.70 -12.96 -6.16
C THR A 72 2.19 -12.62 -6.28
N SER A 73 2.50 -11.47 -6.86
CA SER A 73 3.87 -11.03 -7.02
C SER A 73 4.60 -10.83 -5.69
N PHE A 74 3.98 -10.16 -4.73
CA PHE A 74 4.55 -9.99 -3.39
C PHE A 74 4.77 -11.34 -2.69
N LEU A 75 3.81 -12.26 -2.76
CA LEU A 75 3.93 -13.59 -2.12
C LEU A 75 5.01 -14.48 -2.75
N VAL A 76 5.24 -14.33 -4.05
CA VAL A 76 6.15 -15.22 -4.79
C VAL A 76 7.56 -14.63 -4.94
N ARG A 77 7.66 -13.32 -5.16
CA ARG A 77 8.92 -12.67 -5.56
C ARG A 77 9.59 -11.88 -4.44
N ALA A 78 8.80 -11.23 -3.56
CA ALA A 78 9.38 -10.48 -2.45
C ALA A 78 9.79 -11.43 -1.32
N GLY A 79 10.95 -11.15 -0.75
CA GLY A 79 11.44 -11.89 0.41
C GLY A 79 10.93 -11.32 1.74
N GLY A 80 11.22 -12.05 2.82
CA GLY A 80 11.04 -11.57 4.19
C GLY A 80 9.59 -11.31 4.60
N THR A 81 9.46 -10.49 5.63
CA THR A 81 8.15 -10.14 6.21
C THR A 81 7.33 -9.24 5.27
N SER A 82 7.99 -8.36 4.52
CA SER A 82 7.32 -7.42 3.61
C SER A 82 6.53 -8.13 2.50
N GLY A 83 7.09 -9.20 1.92
CA GLY A 83 6.38 -10.00 0.93
C GLY A 83 5.11 -10.65 1.47
N ALA A 84 5.18 -11.23 2.67
CA ALA A 84 4.02 -11.83 3.34
C ALA A 84 2.97 -10.79 3.71
N VAL A 85 3.37 -9.63 4.24
CA VAL A 85 2.47 -8.55 4.67
C VAL A 85 1.73 -7.93 3.49
N PHE A 86 2.47 -7.41 2.49
CA PHE A 86 1.85 -6.77 1.32
C PHE A 86 1.08 -7.78 0.47
N GLY A 87 1.60 -9.00 0.30
CA GLY A 87 0.89 -10.04 -0.42
C GLY A 87 -0.43 -10.45 0.23
N THR A 88 -0.46 -10.58 1.55
CA THR A 88 -1.69 -10.87 2.32
C THR A 88 -2.66 -9.69 2.27
N PHE A 89 -2.18 -8.47 2.41
CA PHE A 89 -2.98 -7.26 2.31
C PHE A 89 -3.66 -7.15 0.94
N PHE A 90 -2.90 -7.19 -0.15
CA PHE A 90 -3.46 -7.10 -1.51
C PHE A 90 -4.40 -8.25 -1.84
N ARG A 91 -4.16 -9.46 -1.31
CA ARG A 91 -5.08 -10.59 -1.48
C ARG A 91 -6.42 -10.33 -0.83
N ALA A 92 -6.42 -9.90 0.43
CA ALA A 92 -7.64 -9.62 1.15
C ALA A 92 -8.41 -8.46 0.50
N LEU A 93 -7.69 -7.41 0.10
CA LEU A 93 -8.25 -6.28 -0.62
C LEU A 93 -8.91 -6.71 -1.93
N ALA A 94 -8.24 -7.54 -2.75
CA ALA A 94 -8.78 -8.05 -4.01
C ALA A 94 -10.03 -8.92 -3.82
N GLN A 95 -10.06 -9.73 -2.77
CA GLN A 95 -11.19 -10.61 -2.48
C GLN A 95 -12.48 -9.86 -2.13
N GLU A 96 -12.33 -8.74 -1.41
CA GLU A 96 -13.45 -7.91 -0.95
C GLU A 96 -13.70 -6.69 -1.87
N TRP A 97 -12.87 -6.46 -2.89
CA TRP A 97 -12.98 -5.28 -3.75
C TRP A 97 -14.29 -5.31 -4.54
N PRO A 98 -15.11 -4.25 -4.48
CA PRO A 98 -16.41 -4.24 -5.14
C PRO A 98 -16.30 -4.10 -6.66
N ASP A 99 -17.32 -4.58 -7.39
CA ASP A 99 -17.45 -4.35 -8.82
C ASP A 99 -17.95 -2.92 -9.12
N GLU A 100 -18.81 -2.38 -8.24
CA GLU A 100 -19.25 -0.99 -8.25
C GLU A 100 -18.77 -0.31 -6.96
N LEU A 101 -18.02 0.79 -7.11
CA LEU A 101 -17.41 1.48 -5.98
C LEU A 101 -18.47 2.18 -5.11
N SER A 102 -18.51 1.80 -3.84
CA SER A 102 -19.13 2.57 -2.77
C SER A 102 -18.14 2.75 -1.62
N VAL A 103 -18.28 3.81 -0.85
CA VAL A 103 -17.41 4.05 0.32
C VAL A 103 -17.49 2.89 1.31
N ALA A 104 -18.70 2.38 1.59
CA ALA A 104 -18.91 1.27 2.51
C ALA A 104 -18.21 -0.02 2.07
N ASP A 105 -18.23 -0.34 0.77
CA ASP A 105 -17.59 -1.54 0.23
C ASP A 105 -16.07 -1.41 0.22
N VAL A 106 -15.55 -0.23 -0.15
CA VAL A 106 -14.11 0.06 -0.09
C VAL A 106 -13.61 0.01 1.36
N ALA A 107 -14.34 0.62 2.29
CA ALA A 107 -14.01 0.58 3.72
C ALA A 107 -13.95 -0.87 4.24
N ARG A 108 -14.93 -1.70 3.85
CA ARG A 108 -14.95 -3.14 4.18
C ARG A 108 -13.72 -3.87 3.63
N ALA A 109 -13.37 -3.62 2.36
CA ALA A 109 -12.21 -4.26 1.73
C ALA A 109 -10.89 -3.86 2.41
N VAL A 110 -10.70 -2.58 2.72
CA VAL A 110 -9.52 -2.10 3.45
C VAL A 110 -9.47 -2.64 4.87
N ARG A 111 -10.63 -2.72 5.55
CA ARG A 111 -10.74 -3.33 6.88
C ARG A 111 -10.34 -4.81 6.85
N ALA A 112 -10.82 -5.57 5.87
CA ALA A 112 -10.44 -6.97 5.69
C ALA A 112 -8.91 -7.11 5.49
N GLY A 113 -8.31 -6.22 4.71
CA GLY A 113 -6.86 -6.15 4.55
C GLY A 113 -6.12 -5.91 5.86
N LEU A 114 -6.56 -4.95 6.65
CA LEU A 114 -5.99 -4.65 7.98
C LEU A 114 -6.10 -5.86 8.92
N ASP A 115 -7.27 -6.48 9.00
CA ASP A 115 -7.52 -7.62 9.88
C ASP A 115 -6.59 -8.80 9.54
N GLN A 116 -6.38 -9.07 8.24
CA GLN A 116 -5.48 -10.13 7.79
C GLN A 116 -4.00 -9.82 8.10
N VAL A 117 -3.58 -8.57 7.93
CA VAL A 117 -2.22 -8.14 8.29
C VAL A 117 -2.00 -8.26 9.81
N GLN A 118 -2.97 -7.84 10.62
CA GLN A 118 -2.89 -7.98 12.07
C GLN A 118 -2.89 -9.46 12.50
N ALA A 119 -3.71 -10.30 11.87
CA ALA A 119 -3.73 -11.74 12.14
C ALA A 119 -2.39 -12.42 11.83
N LEU A 120 -1.67 -11.95 10.79
CA LEU A 120 -0.39 -12.51 10.38
C LEU A 120 0.72 -12.33 11.43
N GLY A 121 0.79 -11.17 12.07
CA GLY A 121 1.89 -10.80 12.96
C GLY A 121 1.46 -10.24 14.32
N GLY A 122 0.18 -10.02 14.57
CA GLY A 122 -0.36 -9.42 15.80
C GLY A 122 0.06 -7.97 16.01
N ALA A 123 0.46 -7.25 14.94
CA ALA A 123 0.89 -5.87 15.03
C ALA A 123 -0.28 -4.95 15.41
N GLN A 124 0.02 -3.93 16.22
CA GLN A 124 -0.91 -2.91 16.67
C GLN A 124 -0.40 -1.52 16.28
N VAL A 125 -1.28 -0.52 16.35
CA VAL A 125 -0.88 0.88 16.22
C VAL A 125 0.14 1.21 17.32
N GLY A 126 1.25 1.83 16.95
CA GLY A 126 2.38 2.12 17.82
C GLY A 126 3.53 1.12 17.73
N ASP A 127 3.36 -0.01 17.05
CA ASP A 127 4.42 -1.01 16.86
C ASP A 127 5.45 -0.63 15.78
N LYS A 128 5.24 0.48 15.07
CA LYS A 128 6.06 0.99 13.96
C LYS A 128 6.07 0.00 12.79
N THR A 129 4.91 -0.16 12.16
CA THR A 129 4.67 -1.10 11.06
C THR A 129 3.67 -0.52 10.05
N VAL A 130 3.35 -1.25 8.99
CA VAL A 130 2.26 -0.92 8.04
C VAL A 130 0.92 -0.62 8.75
N VAL A 131 0.67 -1.22 9.92
CA VAL A 131 -0.56 -1.03 10.70
C VAL A 131 -0.73 0.41 11.15
N ASP A 132 0.37 1.12 11.40
CA ASP A 132 0.37 2.51 11.83
C ASP A 132 -0.19 3.47 10.76
N ALA A 133 -0.06 3.15 9.49
CA ALA A 133 -0.68 3.88 8.39
C ALA A 133 -2.05 3.29 8.01
N LEU A 134 -2.16 1.96 7.97
CA LEU A 134 -3.36 1.27 7.48
C LEU A 134 -4.55 1.42 8.43
N SER A 135 -4.32 1.36 9.75
CA SER A 135 -5.40 1.47 10.74
C SER A 135 -6.10 2.84 10.72
N PRO A 136 -5.38 3.99 10.75
CA PRO A 136 -6.05 5.28 10.65
C PRO A 136 -6.70 5.52 9.28
N ALA A 137 -6.13 4.99 8.18
CA ALA A 137 -6.77 5.04 6.86
C ALA A 137 -8.09 4.27 6.83
N ALA A 138 -8.12 3.05 7.36
CA ALA A 138 -9.33 2.26 7.48
C ALA A 138 -10.41 2.96 8.32
N ALA A 139 -10.02 3.54 9.46
CA ALA A 139 -10.94 4.29 10.30
C ALA A 139 -11.49 5.54 9.61
N ALA A 140 -10.69 6.22 8.80
CA ALA A 140 -11.13 7.36 8.00
C ALA A 140 -12.15 6.96 6.92
N LEU A 141 -11.97 5.81 6.27
CA LEU A 141 -12.92 5.26 5.30
C LEU A 141 -14.23 4.85 5.98
N ASP A 142 -14.18 4.21 7.15
CA ASP A 142 -15.37 3.81 7.91
C ASP A 142 -16.23 5.02 8.36
N ALA A 143 -15.60 6.17 8.56
CA ALA A 143 -16.26 7.41 8.99
C ALA A 143 -16.64 8.36 7.85
N ALA A 144 -16.31 8.00 6.60
CA ALA A 144 -16.53 8.87 5.45
C ALA A 144 -17.97 8.82 4.94
N ASP A 145 -18.40 9.93 4.33
CA ASP A 145 -19.64 10.03 3.58
C ASP A 145 -19.54 9.31 2.23
N ASP A 146 -20.60 9.35 1.41
CA ASP A 146 -20.75 8.56 0.17
C ASP A 146 -19.84 8.97 -1.01
N ASP A 147 -18.94 9.93 -0.85
CA ASP A 147 -17.99 10.35 -1.89
C ASP A 147 -16.67 9.56 -1.75
N VAL A 148 -16.47 8.61 -2.68
CA VAL A 148 -15.30 7.74 -2.69
C VAL A 148 -14.00 8.53 -2.81
N ASP A 149 -13.95 9.57 -3.63
CA ASP A 149 -12.73 10.36 -3.85
C ASP A 149 -12.38 11.21 -2.63
N ALA A 150 -13.39 11.80 -1.99
CA ALA A 150 -13.21 12.51 -0.71
C ALA A 150 -12.81 11.56 0.41
N ALA A 151 -13.37 10.36 0.44
CA ALA A 151 -13.04 9.31 1.40
C ALA A 151 -11.56 8.88 1.27
N PHE A 152 -11.08 8.61 0.05
CA PHE A 152 -9.67 8.29 -0.20
C PHE A 152 -8.73 9.46 0.14
N ALA A 153 -9.11 10.69 -0.16
CA ALA A 153 -8.32 11.87 0.20
C ALA A 153 -8.17 12.02 1.73
N THR A 154 -9.22 11.68 2.48
CA THR A 154 -9.20 11.68 3.94
C THR A 154 -8.38 10.52 4.48
N ALA A 155 -8.52 9.32 3.90
CA ALA A 155 -7.72 8.15 4.25
C ALA A 155 -6.22 8.37 3.98
N ALA A 156 -5.87 9.02 2.86
CA ALA A 156 -4.49 9.37 2.55
C ALA A 156 -3.86 10.29 3.60
N ARG A 157 -4.60 11.30 4.07
CA ARG A 157 -4.14 12.18 5.15
C ARG A 157 -3.96 11.42 6.46
N ALA A 158 -4.92 10.59 6.83
CA ALA A 158 -4.85 9.78 8.04
C ALA A 158 -3.68 8.78 7.99
N ALA A 159 -3.43 8.16 6.84
CA ALA A 159 -2.26 7.30 6.63
C ALA A 159 -0.94 8.06 6.78
N ALA A 160 -0.83 9.25 6.19
CA ALA A 160 0.36 10.10 6.28
C ALA A 160 0.64 10.56 7.72
N GLU A 161 -0.40 10.90 8.50
CA GLU A 161 -0.28 11.20 9.92
C GLU A 161 0.21 9.97 10.71
N GLY A 162 -0.28 8.77 10.37
CA GLY A 162 0.19 7.50 10.91
C GLY A 162 1.67 7.25 10.61
N VAL A 163 2.13 7.51 9.38
CA VAL A 163 3.54 7.44 9.00
C VAL A 163 4.38 8.38 9.86
N ALA A 164 3.97 9.65 10.01
CA ALA A 164 4.68 10.65 10.81
C ALA A 164 4.77 10.22 12.29
N ALA A 165 3.75 9.58 12.83
CA ALA A 165 3.77 9.05 14.19
C ALA A 165 4.83 7.96 14.39
N THR A 166 5.16 7.19 13.34
CA THR A 166 6.21 6.15 13.41
C THR A 166 7.61 6.73 13.62
N GLU A 167 7.87 7.97 13.25
CA GLU A 167 9.18 8.61 13.44
C GLU A 167 9.56 8.69 14.93
N SER A 168 8.60 9.01 15.78
CA SER A 168 8.82 9.13 17.24
C SER A 168 8.73 7.80 17.97
N SER A 169 8.22 6.74 17.33
CA SER A 169 8.00 5.43 17.92
C SER A 169 9.27 4.58 17.93
N ILE A 170 9.35 3.68 18.90
CA ILE A 170 10.34 2.57 18.91
C ILE A 170 9.67 1.38 18.26
N ALA A 171 10.40 0.70 17.38
CA ALA A 171 9.88 -0.50 16.76
C ALA A 171 9.76 -1.64 17.77
N HIS A 172 8.56 -2.20 17.89
CA HIS A 172 8.28 -3.35 18.75
C HIS A 172 8.19 -4.66 17.95
N ARG A 173 8.14 -4.58 16.63
CA ARG A 173 8.01 -5.73 15.72
C ARG A 173 8.89 -5.58 14.47
N GLY A 174 9.04 -6.67 13.75
CA GLY A 174 9.86 -6.72 12.55
C GLY A 174 11.36 -6.58 12.85
N ARG A 175 12.15 -6.40 11.79
CA ARG A 175 13.61 -6.27 11.90
C ARG A 175 14.04 -4.97 12.58
N ALA A 176 13.28 -3.93 12.45
CA ALA A 176 13.51 -2.66 13.14
C ALA A 176 13.52 -2.79 14.67
N SER A 177 12.85 -3.81 15.24
CA SER A 177 12.87 -4.06 16.70
C SER A 177 14.24 -4.46 17.23
N TYR A 178 15.13 -4.99 16.40
CA TYR A 178 16.50 -5.34 16.80
C TYR A 178 17.41 -4.11 16.93
N VAL A 179 17.04 -2.99 16.32
CA VAL A 179 17.81 -1.74 16.31
C VAL A 179 17.36 -0.81 17.45
N GLY A 180 16.16 -0.99 17.96
CA GLY A 180 15.61 -0.29 19.12
C GLY A 180 15.60 1.24 18.98
N GLU A 181 16.24 1.96 19.90
CA GLU A 181 16.32 3.43 19.92
C GLU A 181 16.96 4.04 18.67
N ALA A 182 17.85 3.32 17.97
CA ALA A 182 18.50 3.84 16.76
C ALA A 182 17.52 4.01 15.57
N ALA A 183 16.38 3.33 15.59
CA ALA A 183 15.30 3.51 14.61
C ALA A 183 14.43 4.75 14.85
N ARG A 184 14.65 5.49 15.95
CA ARG A 184 13.92 6.71 16.27
C ARG A 184 14.33 7.85 15.34
N GLY A 185 13.38 8.67 14.89
CA GLY A 185 13.61 9.76 13.95
C GLY A 185 13.52 9.35 12.47
N VAL A 186 13.22 8.07 12.19
CA VAL A 186 13.05 7.54 10.84
C VAL A 186 11.63 6.96 10.71
N PRO A 187 10.85 7.31 9.68
CA PRO A 187 9.55 6.69 9.45
C PRO A 187 9.68 5.20 9.09
N ASP A 188 8.65 4.41 9.40
CA ASP A 188 8.59 3.02 8.96
C ASP A 188 8.40 2.95 7.44
N PRO A 189 9.28 2.26 6.68
CA PRO A 189 9.15 2.20 5.23
C PRO A 189 7.90 1.45 4.76
N GLY A 190 7.41 0.48 5.53
CA GLY A 190 6.17 -0.23 5.24
C GLY A 190 4.94 0.66 5.41
N ALA A 191 4.88 1.45 6.49
CA ALA A 191 3.84 2.46 6.68
C ALA A 191 3.85 3.49 5.55
N LEU A 192 5.04 3.92 5.13
CA LEU A 192 5.22 4.90 4.05
C LEU A 192 4.68 4.37 2.72
N VAL A 193 5.05 3.15 2.31
CA VAL A 193 4.51 2.51 1.10
C VAL A 193 3.00 2.33 1.19
N THR A 194 2.46 2.00 2.37
CA THR A 194 1.02 1.89 2.60
C THR A 194 0.31 3.22 2.39
N SER A 195 0.86 4.35 2.87
CA SER A 195 0.26 5.67 2.65
C SER A 195 0.19 6.04 1.16
N TRP A 196 1.20 5.68 0.38
CA TRP A 196 1.24 5.95 -1.06
C TRP A 196 0.13 5.26 -1.86
N LEU A 197 -0.41 4.14 -1.37
CA LEU A 197 -1.55 3.48 -2.01
C LEU A 197 -2.80 4.38 -1.99
N PHE A 198 -3.06 5.03 -0.87
CA PHE A 198 -4.19 5.96 -0.72
C PHE A 198 -3.91 7.30 -1.42
N GLU A 199 -2.69 7.80 -1.34
CA GLU A 199 -2.26 9.02 -2.05
C GLU A 199 -2.38 8.87 -3.57
N ALA A 200 -2.06 7.70 -4.12
CA ALA A 200 -2.15 7.40 -5.54
C ALA A 200 -3.59 7.54 -6.06
N TRP A 201 -4.60 7.07 -5.31
CA TRP A 201 -6.00 7.30 -5.66
C TRP A 201 -6.33 8.79 -5.69
N ALA A 202 -6.08 9.49 -4.61
CA ALA A 202 -6.36 10.91 -4.47
C ALA A 202 -5.64 11.78 -5.52
N GLY A 203 -4.46 11.36 -5.96
CA GLY A 203 -3.69 12.04 -7.01
C GLY A 203 -4.29 11.88 -8.39
N VAL A 204 -4.76 10.69 -8.74
CA VAL A 204 -5.37 10.39 -10.05
C VAL A 204 -6.69 11.12 -10.23
N THR A 205 -7.53 11.17 -9.21
CA THR A 205 -8.84 11.84 -9.26
C THR A 205 -8.71 13.34 -9.42
N ARG A 206 -7.76 13.97 -8.72
CA ARG A 206 -7.48 15.40 -8.91
C ARG A 206 -7.02 15.74 -10.33
N GLN A 207 -6.26 14.88 -10.98
CA GLN A 207 -5.84 15.08 -12.38
C GLN A 207 -7.02 15.01 -13.36
N LEU A 208 -8.01 14.16 -13.11
CA LEU A 208 -9.22 14.05 -13.95
C LEU A 208 -10.09 15.30 -13.83
N CYS A 209 -10.28 15.84 -12.62
CA CYS A 209 -11.03 17.07 -12.40
C CYS A 209 -10.40 18.29 -13.10
N THR A 210 -9.08 18.43 -13.07
CA THR A 210 -8.38 19.55 -13.72
C THR A 210 -8.42 19.48 -15.26
N GLN A 211 -8.56 18.28 -15.85
CA GLN A 211 -8.68 18.10 -17.29
C GLN A 211 -10.09 18.34 -17.81
N SER A 212 -11.14 18.12 -16.99
CA SER A 212 -12.53 18.39 -17.38
C SER A 212 -12.91 19.87 -17.33
N ASP A 213 -12.22 20.69 -16.55
CA ASP A 213 -12.46 22.14 -16.47
C ASP A 213 -11.96 22.94 -17.69
N HIS A 214 -11.29 22.29 -18.65
CA HIS A 214 -10.80 22.88 -19.90
C HIS A 214 -11.68 22.56 -21.12
N CYS A 215 -12.86 21.95 -20.92
CA CYS A 215 -13.81 21.62 -21.98
C CYS A 215 -15.13 22.41 -21.86
N ASN A 216 -15.04 23.71 -21.59
CA ASN A 216 -16.17 24.64 -21.76
C ASN A 216 -15.74 25.89 -22.52
#